data_78bd4f8e9774176a84912c80819d04c0
#
_entry.id   78bd4f8e9774176a84912c80819d04c0
#
_cell.length_a   1.000
_cell.length_b   1.000
_cell.length_c   1.000
_cell.angle_alpha   90.00
_cell.angle_beta   90.00
_cell.angle_gamma   90.00
#
_symmetry.space_group_name_H-M   'P 1'
#
loop_
_entity.id
_entity.type
_entity.pdbx_description
1 polymer ?
#
loop_
_entity_poly.entity_id
_entity_poly.type
_entity_poly.pdbx_seq_one_letter_code
_entity_poly.pdbx_strand_id
1 'polypeptide(L)'
;MPRPVASSKTKPAASQPTGIKTVSGSIYDYPVYYDVIFGADWKKETDFLELAFEKHADRKVKAVFEPACGTGRLMVKLAQRGYKVAGNDLNPKAIDYCNKKLGKAGFPETGVVGDMSDFRLKKPVDAAFNLINTVRHLPTEQHAHDHLQCMAEALAPGGIYLLGLHLMPTEGMPIPNETWLAKRGTLTVSSFMWTKKIDIPGRMEYLGMTLDVQTPTKHLKIEDEMHYRTYTAAQMKSLIASVPTLELVETYDFLCEINDPITIGPRTEDVIYVLRKRK
;
A
#
# COMPACT_ATOMS: atom_id res chain seq x y z
N MET A 1 -60.91 30.46 -19.70
CA MET A 1 -60.64 29.46 -18.66
C MET A 1 -59.16 29.11 -18.73
N PRO A 2 -58.37 29.41 -17.69
CA PRO A 2 -56.95 29.08 -17.65
C PRO A 2 -56.75 27.58 -17.31
N ARG A 3 -55.73 26.93 -17.93
CA ARG A 3 -55.32 25.54 -17.68
C ARG A 3 -54.64 25.40 -16.32
N PRO A 4 -54.78 24.27 -15.61
CA PRO A 4 -54.11 24.05 -14.33
C PRO A 4 -52.61 23.79 -14.53
N VAL A 5 -51.78 24.43 -13.69
CA VAL A 5 -50.33 24.28 -13.59
C VAL A 5 -50.03 22.92 -12.93
N ALA A 6 -49.20 22.10 -13.58
CA ALA A 6 -48.76 20.81 -13.06
C ALA A 6 -47.89 21.02 -11.82
N SER A 7 -48.30 20.40 -10.71
CA SER A 7 -47.54 20.34 -9.45
C SER A 7 -46.25 19.49 -9.66
N SER A 8 -45.10 20.11 -9.52
CA SER A 8 -43.82 19.45 -9.46
C SER A 8 -43.72 18.63 -8.16
N LYS A 9 -43.73 17.31 -8.24
CA LYS A 9 -43.42 16.43 -7.12
C LYS A 9 -41.94 16.62 -6.76
N THR A 10 -41.64 17.39 -5.73
CA THR A 10 -40.33 17.40 -5.08
C THR A 10 -40.05 16.00 -4.52
N LYS A 11 -38.96 15.37 -4.97
CA LYS A 11 -38.44 14.16 -4.33
C LYS A 11 -38.16 14.48 -2.86
N PRO A 12 -38.56 13.61 -1.91
CA PRO A 12 -38.23 13.78 -0.52
C PRO A 12 -36.71 13.83 -0.37
N ALA A 13 -36.21 14.85 0.36
CA ALA A 13 -34.83 14.95 0.77
C ALA A 13 -34.47 13.68 1.55
N ALA A 14 -33.36 13.01 1.17
CA ALA A 14 -32.86 11.87 1.91
C ALA A 14 -32.66 12.27 3.38
N SER A 15 -33.30 11.55 4.30
CA SER A 15 -33.15 11.74 5.73
C SER A 15 -31.66 11.60 6.09
N GLN A 16 -31.10 12.59 6.79
CA GLN A 16 -29.74 12.48 7.32
C GLN A 16 -29.65 11.26 8.24
N PRO A 17 -28.54 10.51 8.22
CA PRO A 17 -28.39 9.33 9.05
C PRO A 17 -28.50 9.71 10.53
N THR A 18 -29.45 9.12 11.24
CA THR A 18 -29.66 9.31 12.68
C THR A 18 -28.61 8.50 13.44
N GLY A 19 -27.51 9.15 13.81
CA GLY A 19 -26.45 8.63 14.68
C GLY A 19 -25.25 8.04 13.96
N ILE A 20 -24.08 8.20 14.58
CA ILE A 20 -22.81 7.60 14.14
C ILE A 20 -22.69 6.22 14.78
N LYS A 21 -22.53 5.17 13.97
CA LYS A 21 -22.19 3.85 14.48
C LYS A 21 -20.66 3.75 14.58
N THR A 22 -20.13 3.60 15.81
CA THR A 22 -18.71 3.35 16.03
C THR A 22 -18.45 1.85 16.22
N VAL A 23 -17.40 1.34 15.61
CA VAL A 23 -16.92 -0.04 15.76
C VAL A 23 -15.40 -0.04 15.94
N SER A 24 -14.89 -0.94 16.77
CA SER A 24 -13.45 -1.18 16.91
C SER A 24 -13.07 -2.41 16.07
N GLY A 25 -11.93 -2.39 15.41
CA GLY A 25 -11.42 -3.49 14.61
C GLY A 25 -10.50 -3.01 13.47
N SER A 26 -9.80 -3.95 12.85
CA SER A 26 -8.84 -3.62 11.83
C SER A 26 -9.49 -2.95 10.61
N ILE A 27 -8.90 -1.82 10.17
CA ILE A 27 -9.31 -1.13 8.93
C ILE A 27 -9.14 -2.03 7.70
N TYR A 28 -8.21 -2.98 7.75
CA TYR A 28 -7.96 -3.94 6.67
C TYR A 28 -9.12 -4.92 6.46
N ASP A 29 -10.00 -5.08 7.46
CA ASP A 29 -11.23 -5.87 7.34
C ASP A 29 -12.34 -5.20 6.53
N TYR A 30 -12.10 -3.95 6.11
CA TYR A 30 -13.03 -3.14 5.32
C TYR A 30 -12.45 -2.76 3.95
N PRO A 31 -12.14 -3.74 3.08
CA PRO A 31 -11.38 -3.54 1.84
C PRO A 31 -12.03 -2.51 0.89
N VAL A 32 -13.37 -2.38 0.89
CA VAL A 32 -14.07 -1.38 0.09
C VAL A 32 -13.68 0.05 0.49
N TYR A 33 -13.63 0.33 1.80
CA TYR A 33 -13.32 1.66 2.30
C TYR A 33 -11.83 1.95 2.18
N TYR A 34 -11.01 0.93 2.46
CA TYR A 34 -9.57 1.00 2.25
C TYR A 34 -9.22 1.32 0.78
N ASP A 35 -9.86 0.64 -0.18
CA ASP A 35 -9.65 0.86 -1.60
C ASP A 35 -10.15 2.24 -2.10
N VAL A 36 -11.13 2.84 -1.41
CA VAL A 36 -11.55 4.21 -1.71
C VAL A 36 -10.52 5.21 -1.24
N ILE A 37 -10.06 5.10 0.01
CA ILE A 37 -9.21 6.11 0.65
C ILE A 37 -7.78 6.11 0.09
N PHE A 38 -7.19 4.91 -0.17
CA PHE A 38 -5.81 4.78 -0.62
C PHE A 38 -5.67 4.52 -2.14
N GLY A 39 -6.79 4.49 -2.87
CA GLY A 39 -6.79 4.18 -4.31
C GLY A 39 -6.66 5.39 -5.24
N ALA A 40 -6.49 6.62 -4.74
CA ALA A 40 -6.56 7.84 -5.56
C ALA A 40 -5.35 8.03 -6.48
N ASP A 41 -4.15 7.83 -5.97
CA ASP A 41 -2.89 8.21 -6.65
C ASP A 41 -2.29 7.10 -7.54
N TRP A 42 -3.08 6.06 -7.82
CA TRP A 42 -2.65 4.89 -8.58
C TRP A 42 -1.92 5.21 -9.89
N LYS A 43 -2.30 6.30 -10.57
CA LYS A 43 -1.72 6.64 -11.88
C LYS A 43 -0.26 7.02 -11.73
N LYS A 44 0.06 7.93 -10.81
CA LYS A 44 1.43 8.37 -10.55
C LYS A 44 2.32 7.21 -10.11
N GLU A 45 1.82 6.38 -9.19
CA GLU A 45 2.56 5.21 -8.71
C GLU A 45 2.79 4.18 -9.83
N THR A 46 1.79 3.87 -10.66
CA THR A 46 1.99 2.92 -11.76
C THR A 46 2.88 3.47 -12.87
N ASP A 47 2.81 4.75 -13.18
CA ASP A 47 3.72 5.40 -14.14
C ASP A 47 5.17 5.33 -13.62
N PHE A 48 5.39 5.62 -12.34
CA PHE A 48 6.70 5.51 -11.71
C PHE A 48 7.22 4.05 -11.72
N LEU A 49 6.37 3.07 -11.39
CA LEU A 49 6.75 1.67 -11.44
C LEU A 49 7.25 1.25 -12.82
N GLU A 50 6.52 1.61 -13.89
CA GLU A 50 6.93 1.27 -15.27
C GLU A 50 8.27 1.91 -15.65
N LEU A 51 8.45 3.20 -15.32
CA LEU A 51 9.72 3.89 -15.57
C LEU A 51 10.86 3.28 -14.74
N ALA A 52 10.61 2.87 -13.50
CA ALA A 52 11.60 2.19 -12.67
C ALA A 52 11.93 0.80 -13.23
N PHE A 53 10.94 0.06 -13.74
CA PHE A 53 11.17 -1.22 -14.42
C PHE A 53 12.08 -1.07 -15.63
N GLU A 54 11.83 -0.05 -16.44
CA GLU A 54 12.63 0.24 -17.63
C GLU A 54 14.06 0.68 -17.28
N LYS A 55 14.20 1.56 -16.27
CA LYS A 55 15.48 2.18 -15.91
C LYS A 55 16.41 1.24 -15.13
N HIS A 56 15.87 0.39 -14.25
CA HIS A 56 16.68 -0.32 -13.25
C HIS A 56 16.70 -1.84 -13.38
N ALA A 57 15.73 -2.46 -14.08
CA ALA A 57 15.78 -3.89 -14.29
C ALA A 57 16.75 -4.24 -15.43
N ASP A 58 17.60 -5.24 -15.22
CA ASP A 58 18.51 -5.77 -16.26
C ASP A 58 17.81 -6.74 -17.22
N ARG A 59 16.49 -6.69 -17.25
CA ARG A 59 15.64 -7.57 -18.06
C ARG A 59 14.31 -6.91 -18.40
N LYS A 60 13.67 -7.37 -19.48
CA LYS A 60 12.32 -6.90 -19.81
C LYS A 60 11.32 -7.40 -18.76
N VAL A 61 10.64 -6.47 -18.07
CA VAL A 61 9.61 -6.79 -17.09
C VAL A 61 8.31 -7.18 -17.80
N LYS A 62 7.78 -8.35 -17.44
CA LYS A 62 6.50 -8.90 -17.93
C LYS A 62 5.65 -9.46 -16.80
N ALA A 63 6.27 -10.01 -15.76
CA ALA A 63 5.64 -10.59 -14.59
C ALA A 63 6.02 -9.79 -13.35
N VAL A 64 5.01 -9.39 -12.58
CA VAL A 64 5.14 -8.52 -11.42
C VAL A 64 4.46 -9.15 -10.22
N PHE A 65 5.07 -9.04 -9.03
CA PHE A 65 4.53 -9.54 -7.78
C PHE A 65 4.39 -8.42 -6.75
N GLU A 66 3.27 -8.39 -6.03
CA GLU A 66 3.03 -7.46 -4.92
C GLU A 66 2.86 -8.26 -3.62
N PRO A 67 3.89 -8.33 -2.74
CA PRO A 67 3.73 -8.87 -1.39
C PRO A 67 2.84 -7.94 -0.57
N ALA A 68 1.97 -8.51 0.28
CA ALA A 68 0.96 -7.79 1.05
C ALA A 68 0.11 -6.84 0.18
N CYS A 69 -0.45 -7.39 -0.89
CA CYS A 69 -1.10 -6.63 -1.96
C CYS A 69 -2.44 -5.99 -1.57
N GLY A 70 -2.99 -6.34 -0.40
CA GLY A 70 -4.26 -5.81 0.09
C GLY A 70 -5.39 -5.95 -0.93
N THR A 71 -5.96 -4.83 -1.34
CA THR A 71 -7.06 -4.77 -2.32
C THR A 71 -6.61 -4.88 -3.78
N GLY A 72 -5.32 -5.09 -4.04
CA GLY A 72 -4.74 -5.18 -5.37
C GLY A 72 -4.92 -3.90 -6.20
N ARG A 73 -4.87 -2.72 -5.56
CA ARG A 73 -5.15 -1.44 -6.22
C ARG A 73 -4.21 -1.17 -7.40
N LEU A 74 -2.92 -1.48 -7.26
CA LEU A 74 -1.93 -1.34 -8.33
C LEU A 74 -1.87 -2.58 -9.22
N MET A 75 -2.08 -3.79 -8.68
CA MET A 75 -2.13 -5.02 -9.49
C MET A 75 -3.12 -4.92 -10.64
N VAL A 76 -4.36 -4.48 -10.38
CA VAL A 76 -5.37 -4.32 -11.45
C VAL A 76 -4.92 -3.33 -12.52
N LYS A 77 -4.26 -2.23 -12.12
CA LYS A 77 -3.78 -1.21 -13.04
C LYS A 77 -2.61 -1.70 -13.90
N LEU A 78 -1.67 -2.42 -13.30
CA LEU A 78 -0.57 -3.05 -14.03
C LEU A 78 -1.08 -4.15 -14.97
N ALA A 79 -2.07 -4.95 -14.55
CA ALA A 79 -2.72 -5.93 -15.44
C ALA A 79 -3.35 -5.24 -16.67
N GLN A 80 -4.03 -4.10 -16.50
CA GLN A 80 -4.58 -3.29 -17.58
C GLN A 80 -3.51 -2.73 -18.53
N ARG A 81 -2.27 -2.59 -18.06
CA ARG A 81 -1.10 -2.18 -18.86
C ARG A 81 -0.34 -3.35 -19.49
N GLY A 82 -0.86 -4.59 -19.33
CA GLY A 82 -0.34 -5.79 -20.00
C GLY A 82 0.67 -6.61 -19.19
N TYR A 83 0.89 -6.29 -17.91
CA TYR A 83 1.71 -7.09 -17.04
C TYR A 83 0.96 -8.32 -16.52
N LYS A 84 1.67 -9.43 -16.34
CA LYS A 84 1.19 -10.56 -15.55
C LYS A 84 1.40 -10.23 -14.09
N VAL A 85 0.32 -10.18 -13.32
CA VAL A 85 0.38 -9.79 -11.91
C VAL A 85 0.06 -10.97 -11.00
N ALA A 86 0.68 -10.99 -9.83
CA ALA A 86 0.32 -11.86 -8.72
C ALA A 86 0.63 -11.15 -7.40
N GLY A 87 0.01 -11.59 -6.31
CA GLY A 87 0.28 -11.03 -4.98
C GLY A 87 -0.21 -11.94 -3.87
N ASN A 88 0.26 -11.70 -2.67
CA ASN A 88 -0.26 -12.33 -1.46
C ASN A 88 -0.64 -11.27 -0.42
N ASP A 89 -1.51 -11.64 0.50
CA ASP A 89 -1.86 -10.82 1.67
C ASP A 89 -2.35 -11.72 2.80
N LEU A 90 -2.10 -11.35 4.04
CA LEU A 90 -2.58 -12.11 5.20
C LEU A 90 -4.11 -12.04 5.36
N ASN A 91 -4.74 -10.97 4.87
CA ASN A 91 -6.18 -10.76 5.07
C ASN A 91 -7.02 -11.42 3.96
N PRO A 92 -7.78 -12.48 4.25
CA PRO A 92 -8.60 -13.16 3.24
C PRO A 92 -9.71 -12.29 2.65
N LYS A 93 -10.20 -11.27 3.39
CA LYS A 93 -11.21 -10.33 2.88
C LYS A 93 -10.61 -9.39 1.83
N ALA A 94 -9.37 -8.97 2.04
CA ALA A 94 -8.62 -8.15 1.08
C ALA A 94 -8.35 -8.96 -0.20
N ILE A 95 -7.89 -10.22 -0.08
CA ILE A 95 -7.66 -11.11 -1.21
C ILE A 95 -8.94 -11.42 -2.00
N ASP A 96 -10.06 -11.72 -1.31
CA ASP A 96 -11.36 -11.89 -1.99
C ASP A 96 -11.76 -10.64 -2.78
N TYR A 97 -11.56 -9.46 -2.19
CA TYR A 97 -11.83 -8.19 -2.88
C TYR A 97 -10.88 -7.95 -4.06
N CYS A 98 -9.58 -8.21 -3.90
CA CYS A 98 -8.57 -8.12 -4.97
C CYS A 98 -8.94 -9.02 -6.15
N ASN A 99 -9.22 -10.28 -5.89
CA ASN A 99 -9.56 -11.27 -6.91
C ASN A 99 -10.86 -10.90 -7.64
N LYS A 100 -11.89 -10.47 -6.91
CA LYS A 100 -13.12 -9.94 -7.53
C LYS A 100 -12.87 -8.73 -8.44
N LYS A 101 -11.93 -7.84 -8.08
CA LYS A 101 -11.54 -6.70 -8.93
C LYS A 101 -10.83 -7.16 -10.19
N LEU A 102 -9.87 -8.10 -10.07
CA LEU A 102 -9.17 -8.68 -11.22
C LEU A 102 -10.16 -9.38 -12.16
N GLY A 103 -11.02 -10.27 -11.64
CA GLY A 103 -12.01 -10.98 -12.43
C GLY A 103 -12.99 -10.05 -13.15
N LYS A 104 -13.50 -9.00 -12.46
CA LYS A 104 -14.36 -7.98 -13.10
C LYS A 104 -13.66 -7.20 -14.21
N ALA A 105 -12.35 -7.05 -14.13
CA ALA A 105 -11.55 -6.41 -15.16
C ALA A 105 -11.10 -7.37 -16.29
N GLY A 106 -11.51 -8.66 -16.23
CA GLY A 106 -11.18 -9.67 -17.24
C GLY A 106 -9.82 -10.33 -17.07
N PHE A 107 -9.19 -10.21 -15.90
CA PHE A 107 -7.89 -10.80 -15.61
C PHE A 107 -8.00 -12.01 -14.66
N PRO A 108 -6.99 -12.92 -14.69
CA PRO A 108 -6.94 -14.02 -13.74
C PRO A 108 -6.90 -13.54 -12.28
N GLU A 109 -7.57 -14.28 -11.40
CA GLU A 109 -7.60 -14.07 -9.96
C GLU A 109 -6.31 -14.65 -9.34
N THR A 110 -5.28 -13.80 -9.19
CA THR A 110 -3.90 -14.18 -8.84
C THR A 110 -3.47 -13.74 -7.44
N GLY A 111 -4.40 -13.20 -6.66
CA GLY A 111 -4.19 -12.93 -5.24
C GLY A 111 -4.34 -14.21 -4.42
N VAL A 112 -3.42 -14.47 -3.50
CA VAL A 112 -3.45 -15.63 -2.59
C VAL A 112 -3.31 -15.18 -1.13
N VAL A 113 -3.97 -15.88 -0.22
CA VAL A 113 -3.76 -15.66 1.21
C VAL A 113 -2.38 -16.21 1.59
N GLY A 114 -1.53 -15.38 2.20
CA GLY A 114 -0.18 -15.78 2.57
C GLY A 114 0.61 -14.68 3.26
N ASP A 115 1.65 -15.08 4.00
CA ASP A 115 2.56 -14.19 4.69
C ASP A 115 3.63 -13.66 3.72
N MET A 116 3.92 -12.35 3.76
CA MET A 116 4.99 -11.77 2.95
C MET A 116 6.40 -12.15 3.43
N SER A 117 6.54 -12.66 4.65
CA SER A 117 7.82 -13.16 5.19
C SER A 117 8.02 -14.66 5.04
N ASP A 118 7.00 -15.38 4.54
CA ASP A 118 7.08 -16.83 4.30
C ASP A 118 6.25 -17.23 3.08
N PHE A 119 6.83 -17.08 1.90
CA PHE A 119 6.21 -17.51 0.65
C PHE A 119 7.23 -18.01 -0.37
N ARG A 120 6.75 -18.79 -1.35
CA ARG A 120 7.54 -19.23 -2.50
C ARG A 120 6.70 -19.13 -3.77
N LEU A 121 7.29 -18.55 -4.81
CA LEU A 121 6.65 -18.50 -6.12
C LEU A 121 7.03 -19.71 -6.96
N LYS A 122 6.07 -20.29 -7.67
CA LYS A 122 6.33 -21.41 -8.61
C LYS A 122 7.24 -21.02 -9.77
N LYS A 123 7.22 -19.75 -10.17
CA LYS A 123 8.06 -19.18 -11.23
C LYS A 123 8.55 -17.82 -10.77
N PRO A 124 9.83 -17.49 -11.03
CA PRO A 124 10.36 -16.19 -10.73
C PRO A 124 9.60 -15.07 -11.48
N VAL A 125 9.55 -13.89 -10.88
CA VAL A 125 9.01 -12.67 -11.47
C VAL A 125 10.12 -11.71 -11.88
N ASP A 126 9.81 -10.81 -12.78
CA ASP A 126 10.78 -9.85 -13.31
C ASP A 126 10.90 -8.60 -12.43
N ALA A 127 9.82 -8.24 -11.75
CA ALA A 127 9.80 -7.14 -10.80
C ALA A 127 8.82 -7.41 -9.66
N ALA A 128 9.01 -6.70 -8.55
CA ALA A 128 8.08 -6.67 -7.44
C ALA A 128 8.05 -5.27 -6.82
N PHE A 129 6.99 -4.98 -6.06
CA PHE A 129 6.87 -3.70 -5.38
C PHE A 129 6.03 -3.82 -4.11
N ASN A 130 6.35 -2.97 -3.12
CA ASN A 130 5.56 -2.71 -1.92
C ASN A 130 5.84 -1.27 -1.52
N LEU A 131 4.98 -0.32 -1.92
CA LEU A 131 5.35 1.09 -1.97
C LEU A 131 5.07 1.89 -0.70
N ILE A 132 4.19 1.43 0.21
CA ILE A 132 3.77 2.27 1.34
C ILE A 132 3.77 1.47 2.64
N ASN A 133 4.84 1.63 3.42
CA ASN A 133 4.93 1.23 4.84
C ASN A 133 4.62 -0.22 5.23
N THR A 134 4.19 -1.08 4.32
CA THR A 134 3.68 -2.42 4.67
C THR A 134 4.73 -3.28 5.36
N VAL A 135 6.01 -3.18 4.95
CA VAL A 135 7.12 -3.89 5.59
C VAL A 135 7.27 -3.57 7.09
N ARG A 136 6.80 -2.41 7.51
CA ARG A 136 6.83 -1.99 8.92
C ARG A 136 5.82 -2.76 9.80
N HIS A 137 4.89 -3.50 9.22
CA HIS A 137 4.01 -4.42 9.96
C HIS A 137 4.73 -5.70 10.41
N LEU A 138 5.90 -6.01 9.85
CA LEU A 138 6.67 -7.17 10.27
C LEU A 138 7.19 -6.97 11.70
N PRO A 139 6.86 -7.89 12.63
CA PRO A 139 7.02 -7.62 14.07
C PRO A 139 8.48 -7.63 14.55
N THR A 140 9.36 -8.34 13.83
CA THR A 140 10.76 -8.50 14.23
C THR A 140 11.71 -8.26 13.06
N GLU A 141 12.99 -8.03 13.38
CA GLU A 141 14.07 -7.95 12.39
C GLU A 141 14.19 -9.24 11.58
N GLN A 142 13.97 -10.40 12.22
CA GLN A 142 14.01 -11.69 11.54
C GLN A 142 12.93 -11.79 10.47
N HIS A 143 11.69 -11.42 10.76
CA HIS A 143 10.63 -11.42 9.75
C HIS A 143 10.94 -10.46 8.59
N ALA A 144 11.56 -9.31 8.86
CA ALA A 144 11.97 -8.39 7.81
C ALA A 144 13.11 -8.95 6.94
N HIS A 145 14.07 -9.63 7.56
CA HIS A 145 15.11 -10.38 6.84
C HIS A 145 14.49 -11.50 5.98
N ASP A 146 13.60 -12.30 6.56
CA ASP A 146 12.93 -13.41 5.86
C ASP A 146 12.10 -12.91 4.68
N HIS A 147 11.42 -11.75 4.86
CA HIS A 147 10.74 -11.08 3.75
C HIS A 147 11.69 -10.74 2.61
N LEU A 148 12.82 -10.08 2.88
CA LEU A 148 13.81 -9.75 1.86
C LEU A 148 14.40 -11.02 1.21
N GLN A 149 14.61 -12.09 1.98
CA GLN A 149 15.06 -13.38 1.47
C GLN A 149 14.02 -14.00 0.53
N CYS A 150 12.74 -14.00 0.91
CA CYS A 150 11.63 -14.43 0.05
C CYS A 150 11.59 -13.64 -1.26
N MET A 151 11.78 -12.32 -1.18
CA MET A 151 11.82 -11.46 -2.36
C MET A 151 13.03 -11.76 -3.25
N ALA A 152 14.21 -11.95 -2.65
CA ALA A 152 15.42 -12.36 -3.39
C ALA A 152 15.23 -13.68 -4.15
N GLU A 153 14.54 -14.64 -3.54
CA GLU A 153 14.23 -15.93 -4.17
C GLU A 153 13.16 -15.81 -5.26
N ALA A 154 12.14 -14.96 -5.02
CA ALA A 154 11.03 -14.72 -5.94
C ALA A 154 11.45 -13.99 -7.22
N LEU A 155 12.46 -13.13 -7.17
CA LEU A 155 12.94 -12.40 -8.33
C LEU A 155 13.79 -13.28 -9.24
N ALA A 156 13.67 -13.08 -10.54
CA ALA A 156 14.60 -13.59 -11.51
C ALA A 156 15.93 -12.77 -11.47
N PRO A 157 17.07 -13.34 -11.86
CA PRO A 157 18.33 -12.60 -11.96
C PRO A 157 18.17 -11.32 -12.79
N GLY A 158 18.66 -10.19 -12.28
CA GLY A 158 18.47 -8.86 -12.88
C GLY A 158 17.07 -8.25 -12.71
N GLY A 159 16.15 -8.95 -12.02
CA GLY A 159 14.86 -8.40 -11.62
C GLY A 159 14.98 -7.44 -10.44
N ILE A 160 13.97 -6.59 -10.23
CA ILE A 160 14.00 -5.54 -9.21
C ILE A 160 12.85 -5.63 -8.21
N TYR A 161 13.10 -5.15 -7.00
CA TYR A 161 12.09 -4.95 -5.96
C TYR A 161 12.10 -3.49 -5.50
N LEU A 162 10.94 -2.82 -5.61
CA LEU A 162 10.75 -1.47 -5.09
C LEU A 162 10.10 -1.57 -3.70
N LEU A 163 10.83 -1.13 -2.68
CA LEU A 163 10.42 -1.20 -1.27
C LEU A 163 10.27 0.20 -0.70
N GLY A 164 9.05 0.62 -0.41
CA GLY A 164 8.72 1.94 0.14
C GLY A 164 8.36 1.88 1.63
N LEU A 165 8.97 2.75 2.42
CA LEU A 165 8.64 2.93 3.84
C LEU A 165 9.04 4.31 4.36
N HIS A 166 8.43 4.71 5.49
CA HIS A 166 8.91 5.86 6.26
C HIS A 166 10.07 5.42 7.17
N LEU A 167 11.20 6.11 7.02
CA LEU A 167 12.32 5.98 7.95
C LEU A 167 12.03 6.77 9.23
N MET A 168 12.59 6.33 10.33
CA MET A 168 12.72 7.14 11.53
C MET A 168 13.88 8.10 11.34
N PRO A 169 13.63 9.42 11.25
CA PRO A 169 14.70 10.42 11.11
C PRO A 169 15.60 10.40 12.36
N THR A 170 16.86 10.69 12.16
CA THR A 170 17.84 10.84 13.27
C THR A 170 18.02 12.29 13.70
N GLU A 171 17.49 13.22 12.92
CA GLU A 171 17.38 14.65 13.22
C GLU A 171 15.97 15.13 12.95
N GLY A 172 15.39 15.88 13.89
CA GLY A 172 14.00 16.34 13.82
C GLY A 172 13.03 15.36 14.48
N MET A 173 11.75 15.56 14.21
CA MET A 173 10.66 14.72 14.70
C MET A 173 9.90 14.17 13.50
N PRO A 174 9.48 12.90 13.52
CA PRO A 174 8.63 12.35 12.46
C PRO A 174 7.27 13.05 12.42
N ILE A 175 6.60 12.98 11.27
CA ILE A 175 5.24 13.52 11.10
C ILE A 175 4.29 12.79 12.06
N PRO A 176 3.65 13.50 13.02
CA PRO A 176 2.91 12.85 14.10
C PRO A 176 1.50 12.40 13.71
N ASN A 177 0.96 12.90 12.60
CA ASN A 177 -0.39 12.57 12.14
C ASN A 177 -0.55 12.78 10.64
N GLU A 178 -1.49 12.05 10.05
CA GLU A 178 -1.83 12.10 8.64
C GLU A 178 -3.34 12.00 8.45
N THR A 179 -3.86 12.70 7.43
CA THR A 179 -5.28 12.71 7.09
C THR A 179 -5.49 12.55 5.60
N TRP A 180 -6.40 11.69 5.23
CA TRP A 180 -6.83 11.51 3.84
C TRP A 180 -8.34 11.63 3.71
N LEU A 181 -8.79 12.05 2.54
CA LEU A 181 -10.19 12.13 2.16
C LEU A 181 -10.38 11.67 0.72
N ALA A 182 -11.28 10.74 0.51
CA ALA A 182 -11.63 10.28 -0.83
C ALA A 182 -13.14 10.04 -1.00
N LYS A 183 -13.59 10.12 -2.26
CA LYS A 183 -15.00 9.92 -2.63
C LYS A 183 -15.11 8.96 -3.81
N ARG A 184 -16.14 8.09 -3.76
CA ARG A 184 -16.54 7.23 -4.87
C ARG A 184 -18.06 7.20 -4.97
N GLY A 185 -18.62 7.93 -5.93
CA GLY A 185 -20.06 8.15 -6.02
C GLY A 185 -20.60 8.87 -4.77
N THR A 186 -21.56 8.25 -4.07
CA THR A 186 -22.14 8.79 -2.83
C THR A 186 -21.36 8.39 -1.56
N LEU A 187 -20.35 7.54 -1.68
CA LEU A 187 -19.50 7.12 -0.57
C LEU A 187 -18.37 8.12 -0.38
N THR A 188 -18.27 8.68 0.82
CA THR A 188 -17.14 9.49 1.29
C THR A 188 -16.42 8.71 2.39
N VAL A 189 -15.11 8.62 2.31
CA VAL A 189 -14.25 8.04 3.36
C VAL A 189 -13.20 9.07 3.72
N SER A 190 -13.08 9.39 4.99
CA SER A 190 -11.93 10.12 5.54
C SER A 190 -11.20 9.26 6.55
N SER A 191 -9.89 9.45 6.64
CA SER A 191 -9.08 8.79 7.64
C SER A 191 -8.26 9.80 8.43
N PHE A 192 -8.01 9.47 9.68
CA PHE A 192 -7.07 10.19 10.53
C PHE A 192 -6.20 9.14 11.22
N MET A 193 -4.89 9.25 11.01
CA MET A 193 -3.88 8.42 11.64
C MET A 193 -2.99 9.30 12.50
N TRP A 194 -2.65 8.84 13.72
CA TRP A 194 -1.79 9.57 14.63
C TRP A 194 -0.88 8.63 15.42
N THR A 195 0.32 9.12 15.72
CA THR A 195 1.26 8.43 16.60
C THR A 195 0.81 8.59 18.05
N LYS A 196 0.59 7.46 18.73
CA LYS A 196 0.30 7.39 20.17
C LYS A 196 1.56 7.38 21.01
N LYS A 197 2.56 6.61 20.56
CA LYS A 197 3.83 6.41 21.28
C LYS A 197 4.89 5.92 20.29
N ILE A 198 6.13 6.38 20.50
CA ILE A 198 7.32 5.83 19.86
C ILE A 198 8.19 5.20 20.96
N ASP A 199 8.49 3.92 20.81
CA ASP A 199 9.43 3.16 21.63
C ASP A 199 10.74 3.01 20.86
N ILE A 200 11.66 3.94 21.05
CA ILE A 200 12.94 3.95 20.33
C ILE A 200 13.80 2.72 20.66
N PRO A 201 13.98 2.31 21.94
CA PRO A 201 14.72 1.09 22.26
C PRO A 201 14.09 -0.18 21.67
N GLY A 202 12.76 -0.31 21.75
CA GLY A 202 12.00 -1.42 21.18
C GLY A 202 11.84 -1.35 19.67
N ARG A 203 12.17 -0.20 19.06
CA ARG A 203 12.01 0.06 17.62
C ARG A 203 10.55 -0.14 17.16
N MET A 204 9.61 0.39 17.93
CA MET A 204 8.17 0.29 17.65
C MET A 204 7.51 1.66 17.70
N GLU A 205 6.61 1.89 16.77
CA GLU A 205 5.68 3.01 16.75
C GLU A 205 4.26 2.45 16.92
N TYR A 206 3.52 3.00 17.88
CA TYR A 206 2.13 2.66 18.17
C TYR A 206 1.22 3.74 17.63
N LEU A 207 0.28 3.36 16.79
CA LEU A 207 -0.59 4.26 16.04
C LEU A 207 -2.05 4.04 16.40
N GLY A 208 -2.80 5.14 16.40
CA GLY A 208 -4.24 5.09 16.31
C GLY A 208 -4.68 5.48 14.91
N MET A 209 -5.74 4.88 14.42
CA MET A 209 -6.34 5.23 13.13
C MET A 209 -7.85 5.19 13.19
N THR A 210 -8.49 6.14 12.51
CA THR A 210 -9.94 6.10 12.30
C THR A 210 -10.26 6.19 10.82
N LEU A 211 -11.29 5.44 10.40
CA LEU A 211 -11.98 5.66 9.14
C LEU A 211 -13.38 6.18 9.44
N ASP A 212 -13.71 7.35 8.94
CA ASP A 212 -15.06 7.89 8.94
C ASP A 212 -15.69 7.68 7.56
N VAL A 213 -16.77 6.89 7.54
CA VAL A 213 -17.42 6.39 6.33
C VAL A 213 -18.82 6.92 6.23
N GLN A 214 -19.10 7.74 5.23
CA GLN A 214 -20.37 8.43 5.04
C GLN A 214 -21.02 8.07 3.70
N THR A 215 -22.30 7.75 3.77
CA THR A 215 -23.21 7.63 2.64
C THR A 215 -24.51 8.41 2.95
N PRO A 216 -25.44 8.62 2.00
CA PRO A 216 -26.71 9.28 2.30
C PRO A 216 -27.54 8.63 3.43
N THR A 217 -27.33 7.35 3.72
CA THR A 217 -28.14 6.57 4.67
C THR A 217 -27.33 5.95 5.81
N LYS A 218 -25.99 6.09 5.83
CA LYS A 218 -25.12 5.44 6.82
C LYS A 218 -23.97 6.36 7.19
N HIS A 219 -23.69 6.44 8.51
CA HIS A 219 -22.47 7.01 9.05
C HIS A 219 -21.80 5.96 9.97
N LEU A 220 -20.62 5.51 9.59
CA LEU A 220 -19.84 4.49 10.30
C LEU A 220 -18.46 5.05 10.61
N LYS A 221 -18.04 4.97 11.88
CA LYS A 221 -16.67 5.23 12.31
C LYS A 221 -16.01 3.91 12.69
N ILE A 222 -14.86 3.62 12.11
CA ILE A 222 -14.03 2.44 12.43
C ILE A 222 -12.80 2.96 13.16
N GLU A 223 -12.51 2.40 14.34
CA GLU A 223 -11.35 2.74 15.16
C GLU A 223 -10.41 1.54 15.21
N ASP A 224 -9.14 1.76 14.85
CA ASP A 224 -8.08 0.75 14.79
C ASP A 224 -6.84 1.20 15.58
N GLU A 225 -6.11 0.24 16.09
CA GLU A 225 -4.79 0.43 16.68
C GLU A 225 -3.80 -0.52 16.01
N MET A 226 -2.69 0.05 15.53
CA MET A 226 -1.67 -0.73 14.86
C MET A 226 -0.28 -0.36 15.36
N HIS A 227 0.68 -1.22 15.06
CA HIS A 227 2.07 -0.93 15.40
C HIS A 227 2.94 -1.14 14.19
N TYR A 228 3.88 -0.22 14.03
CA TYR A 228 4.91 -0.26 13.00
C TYR A 228 6.27 -0.47 13.63
N ARG A 229 7.05 -1.38 13.07
CA ARG A 229 8.47 -1.42 13.36
C ARG A 229 9.16 -0.22 12.74
N THR A 230 10.05 0.43 13.50
CA THR A 230 10.78 1.61 13.01
C THR A 230 12.16 1.22 12.49
N TYR A 231 12.59 1.93 11.45
CA TYR A 231 13.90 1.75 10.83
C TYR A 231 14.56 3.12 10.60
N THR A 232 15.75 3.32 11.11
CA THR A 232 16.63 4.41 10.64
C THR A 232 17.29 4.02 9.31
N ALA A 233 17.86 4.99 8.60
CA ALA A 233 18.60 4.72 7.37
C ALA A 233 19.72 3.69 7.56
N ALA A 234 20.45 3.77 8.69
CA ALA A 234 21.51 2.81 9.02
C ALA A 234 20.98 1.40 9.24
N GLN A 235 19.83 1.25 9.91
CA GLN A 235 19.20 -0.04 10.14
C GLN A 235 18.69 -0.67 8.84
N MET A 236 18.06 0.11 7.95
CA MET A 236 17.66 -0.38 6.63
C MET A 236 18.87 -0.78 5.77
N LYS A 237 19.95 -0.01 5.80
CA LYS A 237 21.19 -0.38 5.12
C LYS A 237 21.72 -1.73 5.61
N SER A 238 21.73 -1.96 6.93
CA SER A 238 22.15 -3.24 7.52
C SER A 238 21.22 -4.39 7.14
N LEU A 239 19.91 -4.16 7.16
CA LEU A 239 18.90 -5.14 6.79
C LEU A 239 19.04 -5.56 5.31
N ILE A 240 19.20 -4.60 4.39
CA ILE A 240 19.42 -4.89 2.97
C ILE A 240 20.74 -5.65 2.78
N ALA A 241 21.80 -5.24 3.47
CA ALA A 241 23.11 -5.90 3.37
C ALA A 241 23.11 -7.34 3.92
N SER A 242 22.16 -7.70 4.79
CA SER A 242 22.00 -9.07 5.30
C SER A 242 21.52 -10.08 4.25
N VAL A 243 21.04 -9.59 3.09
CA VAL A 243 20.62 -10.41 1.93
C VAL A 243 21.50 -10.06 0.72
N PRO A 244 22.73 -10.59 0.64
CA PRO A 244 23.74 -10.13 -0.31
C PRO A 244 23.42 -10.42 -1.78
N THR A 245 22.41 -11.23 -2.06
CA THR A 245 21.86 -11.46 -3.41
C THR A 245 21.04 -10.29 -3.93
N LEU A 246 20.64 -9.35 -3.06
CA LEU A 246 20.04 -8.07 -3.43
C LEU A 246 21.10 -6.97 -3.38
N GLU A 247 21.10 -6.09 -4.35
CA GLU A 247 21.90 -4.87 -4.34
C GLU A 247 21.00 -3.63 -4.37
N LEU A 248 21.34 -2.63 -3.58
CA LEU A 248 20.70 -1.33 -3.68
C LEU A 248 21.20 -0.63 -4.95
N VAL A 249 20.27 -0.25 -5.82
CA VAL A 249 20.56 0.39 -7.11
C VAL A 249 20.30 1.89 -7.03
N GLU A 250 19.18 2.30 -6.43
CA GLU A 250 18.76 3.69 -6.36
C GLU A 250 17.78 3.92 -5.20
N THR A 251 17.56 5.17 -4.84
CA THR A 251 16.55 5.60 -3.86
C THR A 251 15.73 6.77 -4.37
N TYR A 252 14.43 6.75 -4.10
CA TYR A 252 13.46 7.79 -4.43
C TYR A 252 12.64 8.13 -3.19
N ASP A 253 11.91 9.25 -3.24
CA ASP A 253 10.88 9.56 -2.25
C ASP A 253 9.46 9.15 -2.76
N PHE A 254 8.44 9.43 -1.95
CA PHE A 254 7.04 9.16 -2.33
C PHE A 254 6.45 10.16 -3.32
N LEU A 255 7.25 11.16 -3.78
CA LEU A 255 6.87 11.97 -4.92
C LEU A 255 6.93 11.16 -6.23
N CYS A 256 7.56 9.98 -6.24
CA CYS A 256 7.58 9.07 -7.38
C CYS A 256 8.07 9.73 -8.68
N GLU A 257 9.13 10.55 -8.61
CA GLU A 257 9.74 11.22 -9.76
C GLU A 257 10.99 10.47 -10.21
N ILE A 258 10.90 9.73 -11.31
CA ILE A 258 12.00 8.83 -11.78
C ILE A 258 13.30 9.56 -12.14
N ASN A 259 13.22 10.84 -12.45
CA ASN A 259 14.38 11.67 -12.80
C ASN A 259 14.95 12.45 -11.61
N ASP A 260 14.35 12.28 -10.43
CA ASP A 260 14.77 12.96 -9.19
C ASP A 260 15.07 11.94 -8.07
N PRO A 261 16.15 11.14 -8.19
CA PRO A 261 16.57 10.24 -7.13
C PRO A 261 17.06 11.03 -5.92
N ILE A 262 16.84 10.49 -4.74
CA ILE A 262 17.21 11.16 -3.49
C ILE A 262 18.47 10.54 -2.87
N THR A 263 19.22 11.36 -2.13
CA THR A 263 20.24 10.89 -1.19
C THR A 263 19.64 10.87 0.21
N ILE A 264 19.67 9.72 0.86
CA ILE A 264 19.14 9.57 2.22
C ILE A 264 20.01 10.33 3.20
N GLY A 265 19.40 11.31 3.86
CA GLY A 265 20.00 12.13 4.91
C GLY A 265 19.37 11.88 6.29
N PRO A 266 19.85 12.58 7.35
CA PRO A 266 19.37 12.38 8.72
C PRO A 266 17.90 12.79 8.95
N ARG A 267 17.32 13.58 8.03
CA ARG A 267 15.91 14.04 8.07
C ARG A 267 15.01 13.34 7.06
N THR A 268 15.54 12.40 6.29
CA THR A 268 14.73 11.69 5.29
C THR A 268 13.74 10.76 5.99
N GLU A 269 12.48 10.91 5.67
CA GLU A 269 11.39 10.03 6.11
C GLU A 269 10.92 9.13 4.96
N ASP A 270 10.42 9.71 3.88
CA ASP A 270 9.89 8.96 2.74
C ASP A 270 11.01 8.38 1.89
N VAL A 271 11.02 7.06 1.71
CA VAL A 271 12.01 6.43 0.85
C VAL A 271 11.43 5.22 0.12
N ILE A 272 11.75 5.12 -1.17
CA ILE A 272 11.57 3.92 -1.99
C ILE A 272 12.97 3.43 -2.35
N TYR A 273 13.33 2.25 -1.83
CA TYR A 273 14.56 1.54 -2.19
C TYR A 273 14.33 0.74 -3.46
N VAL A 274 15.17 0.91 -4.46
CA VAL A 274 15.21 0.03 -5.65
C VAL A 274 16.28 -1.02 -5.41
N LEU A 275 15.86 -2.25 -5.15
CA LEU A 275 16.73 -3.39 -4.91
C LEU A 275 16.75 -4.26 -6.17
N ARG A 276 17.91 -4.68 -6.63
CA ARG A 276 18.05 -5.56 -7.79
C ARG A 276 18.65 -6.89 -7.37
N LYS A 277 18.09 -7.99 -7.88
CA LYS A 277 18.70 -9.30 -7.73
C LYS A 277 19.95 -9.42 -8.60
N ARG A 278 21.09 -9.74 -7.97
CA ARG A 278 22.35 -9.99 -8.68
C ARG A 278 22.19 -11.15 -9.67
N LYS A 279 22.99 -11.11 -10.74
CA LYS A 279 23.07 -12.17 -11.76
C LYS A 279 23.79 -13.40 -11.25
#